data_5fc5c3f6155a076330bfaf1707b55b61
#
_entry.id   5fc5c3f6155a076330bfaf1707b55b61
#
_cell.length_a   1.000
_cell.length_b   1.000
_cell.length_c   1.000
_cell.angle_alpha   90.00
_cell.angle_beta   90.00
_cell.angle_gamma   90.00
#
_symmetry.space_group_name_H-M   'P 1'
#
loop_
_entity.id
_entity.type
_entity.pdbx_description
1 polymer ?
#
loop_
_entity_poly.entity_id
_entity_poly.type
_entity_poly.pdbx_seq_one_letter_code
_entity_poly.pdbx_strand_id
1 'polypeptide(L)'
;MAKKKRVNTIEPVELCEGVHLQEEFFEKKENRVLTLLLKGFIVYLLSVGSIGFYLTAFNISFHVVLCHVVILLVSLGCAMLYYRLLVENLGYLFLFISFAFLVFTFRDYINSGFYAVVNITVDDAAQYFNVDIQKLYQERIGNRYVTVTFVALFIGIVLDILLNVYISRRMQYVTAIVIIMSLNLIP
;
A
#
# COMPACT_ATOMS: atom_id res chain seq x y z
N MET A 1 -37.73 -5.12 -55.01
CA MET A 1 -37.42 -6.35 -54.24
C MET A 1 -37.15 -5.97 -52.82
N ALA A 2 -38.10 -6.14 -51.92
CA ALA A 2 -37.99 -5.76 -50.52
C ALA A 2 -37.47 -6.94 -49.69
N LYS A 3 -36.32 -6.78 -49.02
CA LYS A 3 -35.69 -7.79 -48.18
C LYS A 3 -36.38 -7.83 -46.81
N LYS A 4 -37.19 -8.85 -46.60
CA LYS A 4 -37.96 -9.13 -45.37
C LYS A 4 -37.00 -9.49 -44.24
N LYS A 5 -36.85 -8.60 -43.26
CA LYS A 5 -36.07 -8.81 -42.04
C LYS A 5 -36.82 -9.83 -41.16
N ARG A 6 -36.25 -11.03 -40.97
CA ARG A 6 -36.79 -12.01 -40.00
C ARG A 6 -36.53 -11.49 -38.58
N VAL A 7 -37.59 -11.18 -37.90
CA VAL A 7 -37.58 -10.95 -36.44
C VAL A 7 -37.60 -12.32 -35.82
N ASN A 8 -36.52 -12.72 -35.18
CA ASN A 8 -36.49 -13.89 -34.31
C ASN A 8 -37.27 -13.54 -33.04
N THR A 9 -38.51 -14.00 -32.99
CA THR A 9 -39.30 -14.03 -31.75
C THR A 9 -38.66 -15.09 -30.88
N ILE A 10 -37.98 -14.66 -29.86
CA ILE A 10 -37.54 -15.55 -28.75
C ILE A 10 -38.80 -15.81 -27.93
N GLU A 11 -39.28 -17.06 -27.91
CA GLU A 11 -40.32 -17.46 -27.03
C GLU A 11 -39.90 -17.24 -25.58
N PRO A 12 -40.77 -16.67 -24.72
CA PRO A 12 -40.47 -16.52 -23.30
C PRO A 12 -40.37 -17.91 -22.68
N VAL A 13 -39.17 -18.25 -22.20
CA VAL A 13 -38.99 -19.42 -21.31
C VAL A 13 -39.82 -19.14 -20.07
N GLU A 14 -40.86 -19.97 -19.82
CA GLU A 14 -41.62 -19.96 -18.56
C GLU A 14 -40.65 -20.26 -17.42
N LEU A 15 -40.21 -19.21 -16.75
CA LEU A 15 -39.46 -19.30 -15.48
C LEU A 15 -40.42 -19.75 -14.41
N CYS A 16 -40.10 -20.87 -13.77
CA CYS A 16 -40.80 -21.38 -12.59
C CYS A 16 -41.05 -20.25 -11.58
N GLU A 17 -42.30 -20.15 -11.13
CA GLU A 17 -42.70 -19.30 -10.01
C GLU A 17 -41.91 -19.71 -8.76
N GLY A 18 -40.93 -18.94 -8.43
CA GLY A 18 -40.16 -19.08 -7.21
C GLY A 18 -39.07 -18.08 -7.15
N VAL A 19 -39.30 -16.99 -6.44
CA VAL A 19 -38.37 -15.93 -6.11
C VAL A 19 -38.06 -15.04 -7.29
N HIS A 20 -38.89 -14.04 -7.55
CA HIS A 20 -38.45 -12.80 -8.17
C HIS A 20 -37.41 -12.15 -7.23
N LEU A 21 -36.16 -12.60 -7.35
CA LEU A 21 -35.04 -11.72 -7.06
C LEU A 21 -35.10 -10.68 -8.17
N GLN A 22 -35.90 -9.68 -7.97
CA GLN A 22 -35.76 -8.42 -8.60
C GLN A 22 -34.38 -7.92 -8.12
N GLU A 23 -33.31 -8.42 -8.76
CA GLU A 23 -32.06 -7.72 -8.81
C GLU A 23 -32.36 -6.40 -9.55
N GLU A 24 -32.99 -5.48 -8.86
CA GLU A 24 -32.72 -4.08 -9.06
C GLU A 24 -31.23 -3.94 -8.73
N PHE A 25 -30.38 -4.35 -9.66
CA PHE A 25 -29.08 -3.76 -9.81
C PHE A 25 -29.36 -2.28 -10.00
N PHE A 26 -29.47 -1.60 -8.88
CA PHE A 26 -29.15 -0.20 -8.84
C PHE A 26 -27.74 -0.14 -9.41
N GLU A 27 -27.59 0.07 -10.71
CA GLU A 27 -26.43 0.70 -11.31
C GLU A 27 -26.34 2.08 -10.67
N LYS A 28 -26.02 2.06 -9.37
CA LYS A 28 -25.58 3.24 -8.65
C LYS A 28 -24.33 3.59 -9.43
N LYS A 29 -24.43 4.62 -10.26
CA LYS A 29 -23.33 5.17 -11.03
C LYS A 29 -22.24 5.49 -10.02
N GLU A 30 -21.45 4.46 -9.69
CA GLU A 30 -20.42 4.54 -8.66
C GLU A 30 -19.52 5.67 -9.09
N ASN A 31 -19.38 6.67 -8.23
CA ASN A 31 -18.49 7.78 -8.51
C ASN A 31 -17.07 7.22 -8.50
N ARG A 32 -16.56 6.88 -9.70
CA ARG A 32 -15.27 6.20 -9.89
C ARG A 32 -14.13 6.89 -9.11
N VAL A 33 -14.18 8.21 -9.01
CA VAL A 33 -13.21 8.99 -8.24
C VAL A 33 -13.31 8.66 -6.75
N LEU A 34 -14.52 8.62 -6.21
CA LEU A 34 -14.76 8.31 -4.80
C LEU A 34 -14.27 6.88 -4.46
N THR A 35 -14.57 5.93 -5.33
CA THR A 35 -14.11 4.53 -5.15
C THR A 35 -12.59 4.43 -5.16
N LEU A 36 -11.89 5.16 -6.05
CA LEU A 36 -10.44 5.20 -6.08
C LEU A 36 -9.85 5.87 -4.82
N LEU A 37 -10.44 6.98 -4.38
CA LEU A 37 -10.01 7.66 -3.16
C LEU A 37 -10.20 6.77 -1.92
N LEU A 38 -11.31 6.04 -1.82
CA LEU A 38 -11.55 5.08 -0.74
C LEU A 38 -10.51 3.94 -0.75
N LYS A 39 -10.19 3.38 -1.93
CA LYS A 39 -9.14 2.38 -2.07
C LYS A 39 -7.77 2.93 -1.63
N GLY A 40 -7.41 4.14 -2.07
CA GLY A 40 -6.19 4.82 -1.62
C GLY A 40 -6.17 5.02 -0.11
N PHE A 41 -7.27 5.44 0.48
CA PHE A 41 -7.35 5.61 1.93
C PHE A 41 -7.18 4.28 2.70
N ILE A 42 -7.75 3.19 2.20
CA ILE A 42 -7.53 1.84 2.77
C ILE A 42 -6.05 1.46 2.69
N VAL A 43 -5.41 1.66 1.54
CA VAL A 43 -3.98 1.37 1.36
C VAL A 43 -3.14 2.18 2.34
N TYR A 44 -3.43 3.48 2.48
CA TYR A 44 -2.78 4.34 3.47
C TYR A 44 -2.88 3.77 4.90
N LEU A 45 -4.09 3.40 5.35
CA LEU A 45 -4.30 2.86 6.68
C LEU A 45 -3.50 1.57 6.91
N LEU A 46 -3.46 0.70 5.90
CA LEU A 46 -2.74 -0.56 5.96
C LEU A 46 -1.22 -0.34 6.00
N SER A 47 -0.69 0.57 5.17
CA SER A 47 0.75 0.89 5.12
C SER A 47 1.24 1.52 6.41
N VAL A 48 0.52 2.54 6.89
CA VAL A 48 0.88 3.24 8.14
C VAL A 48 0.69 2.34 9.35
N GLY A 49 -0.38 1.54 9.37
CA GLY A 49 -0.65 0.60 10.46
C GLY A 49 0.47 -0.43 10.61
N SER A 50 0.95 -1.01 9.51
CA SER A 50 2.04 -1.99 9.53
C SER A 50 3.35 -1.40 10.05
N ILE A 51 3.76 -0.23 9.54
CA ILE A 51 5.00 0.42 9.96
C ILE A 51 4.89 0.93 11.40
N GLY A 52 3.78 1.58 11.71
CA GLY A 52 3.52 2.10 13.04
C GLY A 52 3.53 0.98 14.09
N PHE A 53 2.90 -0.17 13.79
CA PHE A 53 2.93 -1.33 14.68
C PHE A 53 4.36 -1.79 14.98
N TYR A 54 5.19 -1.97 13.93
CA TYR A 54 6.58 -2.39 14.10
C TYR A 54 7.39 -1.39 14.91
N LEU A 55 7.36 -0.10 14.55
CA LEU A 55 8.14 0.94 15.21
C LEU A 55 7.70 1.17 16.67
N THR A 56 6.40 1.04 16.96
CA THR A 56 5.90 1.17 18.34
C THR A 56 6.19 -0.07 19.19
N ALA A 57 6.17 -1.28 18.61
CA ALA A 57 6.50 -2.52 19.31
C ALA A 57 7.94 -2.49 19.86
N PHE A 58 8.88 -1.89 19.14
CA PHE A 58 10.27 -1.71 19.58
C PHE A 58 10.57 -0.33 20.17
N ASN A 59 9.55 0.44 20.52
CA ASN A 59 9.68 1.78 21.11
C ASN A 59 10.62 2.73 20.32
N ILE A 60 10.61 2.60 18.99
CA ILE A 60 11.46 3.37 18.08
C ILE A 60 10.81 4.72 17.79
N SER A 61 11.51 5.81 18.14
CA SER A 61 11.01 7.18 17.92
C SER A 61 11.28 7.66 16.49
N PHE A 62 10.25 8.23 15.83
CA PHE A 62 10.29 8.77 14.48
C PHE A 62 9.29 9.91 14.30
N HIS A 63 9.36 10.64 13.18
CA HIS A 63 8.48 11.78 12.93
C HIS A 63 7.11 11.31 12.41
N VAL A 64 6.22 10.95 13.34
CA VAL A 64 4.90 10.35 13.05
C VAL A 64 4.09 11.21 12.06
N VAL A 65 3.92 12.51 12.34
CA VAL A 65 3.10 13.41 11.51
C VAL A 65 3.60 13.46 10.07
N LEU A 66 4.92 13.55 9.87
CA LEU A 66 5.52 13.60 8.53
C LEU A 66 5.27 12.30 7.78
N CYS A 67 5.43 11.15 8.44
CA CYS A 67 5.15 9.84 7.84
C CYS A 67 3.68 9.71 7.41
N HIS A 68 2.73 10.12 8.28
CA HIS A 68 1.30 10.10 7.94
C HIS A 68 0.98 10.95 6.72
N VAL A 69 1.48 12.20 6.67
CA VAL A 69 1.19 13.12 5.57
C VAL A 69 1.78 12.61 4.26
N VAL A 70 3.04 12.19 4.26
CA VAL A 70 3.71 11.72 3.03
C VAL A 70 3.09 10.45 2.50
N ILE A 71 2.87 9.44 3.34
CA ILE A 71 2.27 8.16 2.93
C ILE A 71 0.83 8.38 2.44
N LEU A 72 0.04 9.25 3.09
CA LEU A 72 -1.31 9.60 2.62
C LEU A 72 -1.29 10.21 1.22
N LEU A 73 -0.40 11.18 0.97
CA LEU A 73 -0.28 11.82 -0.33
C LEU A 73 0.14 10.83 -1.42
N VAL A 74 1.10 9.96 -1.13
CA VAL A 74 1.56 8.93 -2.06
C VAL A 74 0.44 7.94 -2.35
N SER A 75 -0.27 7.47 -1.33
CA SER A 75 -1.36 6.50 -1.47
C SER A 75 -2.51 7.02 -2.32
N LEU A 76 -2.98 8.23 -2.03
CA LEU A 76 -4.04 8.87 -2.82
C LEU A 76 -3.55 9.17 -4.25
N GLY A 77 -2.30 9.62 -4.41
CA GLY A 77 -1.68 9.85 -5.72
C GLY A 77 -1.63 8.57 -6.55
N CYS A 78 -1.11 7.47 -5.98
CA CYS A 78 -1.06 6.16 -6.64
C CYS A 78 -2.46 5.64 -7.01
N ALA A 79 -3.45 5.78 -6.12
CA ALA A 79 -4.82 5.37 -6.42
C ALA A 79 -5.42 6.14 -7.60
N MET A 80 -5.13 7.44 -7.71
CA MET A 80 -5.61 8.29 -8.82
C MET A 80 -4.96 7.96 -10.17
N LEU A 81 -3.78 7.32 -10.20
CA LEU A 81 -3.17 6.86 -11.46
C LEU A 81 -4.07 5.87 -12.22
N TYR A 82 -4.90 5.10 -11.51
CA TYR A 82 -5.84 4.14 -12.11
C TYR A 82 -7.08 4.79 -12.76
N TYR A 83 -7.17 6.11 -12.76
CA TYR A 83 -8.29 6.80 -13.40
C TYR A 83 -8.32 6.61 -14.92
N ARG A 84 -7.13 6.59 -15.58
CA ARG A 84 -6.97 6.36 -17.02
C ARG A 84 -5.74 5.50 -17.31
N LEU A 85 -5.85 4.55 -18.25
CA LEU A 85 -4.76 3.64 -18.64
C LEU A 85 -3.48 4.35 -19.10
N LEU A 86 -3.59 5.44 -19.86
CA LEU A 86 -2.41 6.22 -20.31
C LEU A 86 -1.73 6.90 -19.14
N VAL A 87 -2.51 7.44 -18.19
CA VAL A 87 -2.01 8.08 -16.98
C VAL A 87 -1.36 7.03 -16.06
N GLU A 88 -1.92 5.82 -16.00
CA GLU A 88 -1.36 4.72 -15.22
C GLU A 88 0.07 4.41 -15.65
N ASN A 89 0.31 4.11 -16.91
CA ASN A 89 1.63 3.68 -17.39
C ASN A 89 2.70 4.78 -17.27
N LEU A 90 2.39 6.00 -17.69
CA LEU A 90 3.30 7.15 -17.58
C LEU A 90 3.50 7.56 -16.12
N GLY A 91 2.44 7.51 -15.32
CA GLY A 91 2.48 7.84 -13.91
C GLY A 91 3.37 6.90 -13.11
N TYR A 92 3.27 5.58 -13.35
CA TYR A 92 4.17 4.62 -12.70
C TYR A 92 5.62 4.78 -13.12
N LEU A 93 5.89 5.05 -14.40
CA LEU A 93 7.24 5.33 -14.88
C LEU A 93 7.82 6.57 -14.15
N PHE A 94 7.05 7.65 -14.09
CA PHE A 94 7.46 8.88 -13.41
C PHE A 94 7.67 8.64 -11.90
N LEU A 95 6.75 7.93 -11.25
CA LEU A 95 6.84 7.59 -9.84
C LEU A 95 8.09 6.73 -9.56
N PHE A 96 8.37 5.73 -10.41
CA PHE A 96 9.56 4.91 -10.27
C PHE A 96 10.85 5.71 -10.41
N ILE A 97 10.95 6.59 -11.40
CA ILE A 97 12.12 7.45 -11.62
C ILE A 97 12.29 8.42 -10.43
N SER A 98 11.20 9.06 -9.98
CA SER A 98 11.23 9.98 -8.84
C SER A 98 11.65 9.26 -7.55
N PHE A 99 11.11 8.07 -7.32
CA PHE A 99 11.46 7.25 -6.16
C PHE A 99 12.92 6.81 -6.20
N ALA A 100 13.42 6.34 -7.35
CA ALA A 100 14.82 5.96 -7.52
C ALA A 100 15.75 7.16 -7.26
N PHE A 101 15.39 8.34 -7.75
CA PHE A 101 16.13 9.58 -7.50
C PHE A 101 16.18 9.94 -6.01
N LEU A 102 15.03 9.84 -5.30
CA LEU A 102 14.95 10.07 -3.85
C LEU A 102 15.83 9.07 -3.08
N VAL A 103 15.73 7.78 -3.41
CA VAL A 103 16.55 6.74 -2.78
C VAL A 103 18.04 7.00 -2.99
N PHE A 104 18.43 7.36 -4.20
CA PHE A 104 19.84 7.69 -4.49
C PHE A 104 20.33 8.92 -3.72
N THR A 105 19.52 9.97 -3.66
CA THR A 105 19.86 11.23 -2.97
C THR A 105 19.97 11.03 -1.45
N PHE A 106 19.06 10.27 -0.85
CA PHE A 106 19.01 10.06 0.60
C PHE A 106 19.56 8.70 1.06
N ARG A 107 20.38 8.06 0.21
CA ARG A 107 20.93 6.72 0.45
C ARG A 107 21.61 6.60 1.81
N ASP A 108 22.43 7.58 2.20
CA ASP A 108 23.18 7.49 3.45
C ASP A 108 22.27 7.63 4.68
N TYR A 109 21.21 8.44 4.59
CA TYR A 109 20.18 8.53 5.63
C TYR A 109 19.38 7.24 5.76
N ILE A 110 18.98 6.65 4.64
CA ILE A 110 18.23 5.38 4.60
C ILE A 110 19.10 4.26 5.18
N ASN A 111 20.36 4.11 4.75
CA ASN A 111 21.26 3.10 5.25
C ASN A 111 21.53 3.26 6.76
N SER A 112 21.83 4.50 7.20
CA SER A 112 22.07 4.78 8.61
C SER A 112 20.82 4.48 9.46
N GLY A 113 19.63 4.78 8.93
CA GLY A 113 18.37 4.46 9.60
C GLY A 113 18.09 2.97 9.68
N PHE A 114 18.37 2.19 8.62
CA PHE A 114 18.28 0.72 8.69
C PHE A 114 19.18 0.16 9.80
N TYR A 115 20.44 0.64 9.87
CA TYR A 115 21.35 0.22 10.92
C TYR A 115 20.84 0.62 12.31
N ALA A 116 20.27 1.81 12.46
CA ALA A 116 19.68 2.26 13.72
C ALA A 116 18.51 1.36 14.14
N VAL A 117 17.58 1.05 13.22
CA VAL A 117 16.44 0.17 13.49
C VAL A 117 16.90 -1.24 13.86
N VAL A 118 17.82 -1.83 13.08
CA VAL A 118 18.36 -3.16 13.37
C VAL A 118 19.07 -3.19 14.72
N ASN A 119 19.92 -2.20 15.02
CA ASN A 119 20.62 -2.14 16.29
C ASN A 119 19.66 -2.06 17.48
N ILE A 120 18.58 -1.25 17.38
CA ILE A 120 17.56 -1.14 18.46
C ILE A 120 16.85 -2.48 18.61
N THR A 121 16.41 -3.10 17.52
CA THR A 121 15.72 -4.40 17.57
C THR A 121 16.60 -5.50 18.15
N VAL A 122 17.89 -5.52 17.79
CA VAL A 122 18.86 -6.48 18.32
C VAL A 122 19.14 -6.21 19.82
N ASP A 123 19.27 -4.95 20.21
CA ASP A 123 19.47 -4.58 21.62
C ASP A 123 18.27 -5.02 22.49
N ASP A 124 17.04 -4.79 22.00
CA ASP A 124 15.81 -5.21 22.70
C ASP A 124 15.69 -6.75 22.79
N ALA A 125 15.99 -7.45 21.69
CA ALA A 125 16.01 -8.91 21.68
C ALA A 125 17.10 -9.49 22.61
N ALA A 126 18.30 -8.91 22.61
CA ALA A 126 19.41 -9.29 23.48
C ALA A 126 19.03 -9.14 24.96
N GLN A 127 18.37 -8.03 25.30
CA GLN A 127 17.88 -7.78 26.66
C GLN A 127 16.81 -8.80 27.07
N TYR A 128 15.87 -9.12 26.17
CA TYR A 128 14.81 -10.09 26.43
C TYR A 128 15.34 -11.51 26.66
N PHE A 129 16.30 -11.94 25.85
CA PHE A 129 16.92 -13.28 25.95
C PHE A 129 18.12 -13.33 26.91
N ASN A 130 18.49 -12.21 27.53
CA ASN A 130 19.66 -12.08 28.41
C ASN A 130 20.97 -12.58 27.75
N VAL A 131 21.17 -12.22 26.50
CA VAL A 131 22.34 -12.58 25.66
C VAL A 131 23.12 -11.33 25.30
N ASP A 132 24.45 -11.38 25.42
CA ASP A 132 25.28 -10.27 24.99
C ASP A 132 25.56 -10.39 23.47
N ILE A 133 24.94 -9.50 22.68
CA ILE A 133 25.09 -9.48 21.22
C ILE A 133 25.89 -8.24 20.83
N GLN A 134 27.00 -8.44 20.14
CA GLN A 134 27.77 -7.32 19.61
C GLN A 134 27.01 -6.58 18.52
N LYS A 135 27.02 -5.24 18.56
CA LYS A 135 26.43 -4.40 17.50
C LYS A 135 27.13 -4.64 16.18
N LEU A 136 26.38 -5.19 15.22
CA LEU A 136 26.92 -5.58 13.91
C LEU A 136 27.16 -4.38 12.99
N TYR A 137 26.47 -3.25 13.23
CA TYR A 137 26.44 -2.14 12.30
C TYR A 137 26.81 -0.81 12.95
N GLN A 138 27.66 -0.07 12.26
CA GLN A 138 28.07 1.27 12.70
C GLN A 138 27.19 2.33 12.02
N GLU A 139 26.43 3.07 12.81
CA GLU A 139 25.63 4.20 12.33
C GLU A 139 26.54 5.33 11.85
N ARG A 140 26.35 5.79 10.59
CA ARG A 140 27.14 6.87 10.01
C ARG A 140 26.63 8.26 10.39
N ILE A 141 25.33 8.39 10.63
CA ILE A 141 24.65 9.65 10.93
C ILE A 141 24.08 9.56 12.34
N GLY A 142 24.50 10.48 13.23
CA GLY A 142 24.17 10.41 14.67
C GLY A 142 22.73 10.76 15.03
N ASN A 143 21.94 11.40 14.13
CA ASN A 143 20.56 11.75 14.43
C ASN A 143 19.61 10.61 14.06
N ARG A 144 19.42 9.67 15.01
CA ARG A 144 18.57 8.49 14.85
C ARG A 144 17.12 8.83 14.51
N TYR A 145 16.56 9.86 15.14
CA TYR A 145 15.17 10.28 14.88
C TYR A 145 14.92 10.62 13.41
N VAL A 146 15.85 11.33 12.78
CA VAL A 146 15.77 11.70 11.37
C VAL A 146 16.01 10.48 10.47
N THR A 147 17.07 9.70 10.73
CA THR A 147 17.41 8.54 9.88
C THR A 147 16.36 7.45 9.93
N VAL A 148 15.78 7.18 11.10
CA VAL A 148 14.64 6.24 11.24
C VAL A 148 13.41 6.75 10.49
N THR A 149 13.15 8.06 10.51
CA THR A 149 12.04 8.64 9.74
C THR A 149 12.22 8.41 8.24
N PHE A 150 13.44 8.54 7.70
CA PHE A 150 13.73 8.24 6.30
C PHE A 150 13.51 6.76 5.96
N VAL A 151 13.87 5.84 6.84
CA VAL A 151 13.62 4.40 6.65
C VAL A 151 12.12 4.10 6.71
N ALA A 152 11.41 4.66 7.67
CA ALA A 152 9.97 4.50 7.79
C ALA A 152 9.24 4.99 6.52
N LEU A 153 9.65 6.16 6.00
CA LEU A 153 9.13 6.68 4.73
C LEU A 153 9.48 5.78 3.55
N PHE A 154 10.73 5.30 3.45
CA PHE A 154 11.15 4.41 2.38
C PHE A 154 10.33 3.13 2.35
N ILE A 155 10.23 2.42 3.48
CA ILE A 155 9.45 1.19 3.60
C ILE A 155 7.97 1.50 3.35
N GLY A 156 7.44 2.60 3.89
CA GLY A 156 6.06 3.03 3.72
C GLY A 156 5.68 3.25 2.27
N ILE A 157 6.49 3.97 1.53
CA ILE A 157 6.25 4.25 0.10
C ILE A 157 6.31 2.95 -0.71
N VAL A 158 7.30 2.07 -0.47
CA VAL A 158 7.39 0.78 -1.16
C VAL A 158 6.16 -0.07 -0.89
N LEU A 159 5.76 -0.20 0.37
CA LEU A 159 4.58 -0.96 0.77
C LEU A 159 3.31 -0.38 0.17
N ASP A 160 3.18 0.94 0.17
CA ASP A 160 2.05 1.67 -0.37
C ASP A 160 1.88 1.46 -1.88
N ILE A 161 2.97 1.56 -2.66
CA ILE A 161 2.96 1.28 -4.09
C ILE A 161 2.54 -0.18 -4.35
N LEU A 162 3.11 -1.12 -3.60
CA LEU A 162 2.84 -2.55 -3.73
C LEU A 162 1.37 -2.86 -3.41
N LEU A 163 0.84 -2.36 -2.30
CA LEU A 163 -0.56 -2.54 -1.92
C LEU A 163 -1.53 -1.88 -2.91
N ASN A 164 -1.20 -0.71 -3.45
CA ASN A 164 -2.00 -0.07 -4.49
C ASN A 164 -2.12 -0.94 -5.74
N VAL A 165 -1.05 -1.60 -6.18
CA VAL A 165 -1.10 -2.54 -7.31
C VAL A 165 -2.06 -3.71 -7.02
N TYR A 166 -2.00 -4.29 -5.84
CA TYR A 166 -2.85 -5.45 -5.49
C TYR A 166 -4.31 -5.04 -5.27
N ILE A 167 -4.58 -3.97 -4.55
CA ILE A 167 -5.93 -3.54 -4.18
C ILE A 167 -6.63 -2.82 -5.34
N SER A 168 -5.95 -1.87 -5.99
CA SER A 168 -6.57 -1.02 -7.00
C SER A 168 -6.60 -1.67 -8.37
N ARG A 169 -5.53 -2.37 -8.78
CA ARG A 169 -5.43 -2.97 -10.11
C ARG A 169 -5.97 -4.39 -10.18
N ARG A 170 -5.58 -5.26 -9.25
CA ARG A 170 -5.89 -6.70 -9.30
C ARG A 170 -7.10 -7.09 -8.47
N MET A 171 -7.61 -6.21 -7.62
CA MET A 171 -8.68 -6.48 -6.64
C MET A 171 -8.40 -7.73 -5.77
N GLN A 172 -7.12 -8.01 -5.53
CA GLN A 172 -6.67 -9.17 -4.75
C GLN A 172 -6.46 -8.78 -3.28
N TYR A 173 -7.55 -8.54 -2.57
CA TYR A 173 -7.53 -8.15 -1.15
C TYR A 173 -6.89 -9.20 -0.25
N VAL A 174 -7.11 -10.49 -0.55
CA VAL A 174 -6.52 -11.60 0.22
C VAL A 174 -4.99 -11.56 0.17
N THR A 175 -4.40 -11.35 -1.01
CA THR A 175 -2.95 -11.24 -1.18
C THR A 175 -2.40 -10.03 -0.42
N ALA A 176 -3.10 -8.89 -0.44
CA ALA A 176 -2.71 -7.72 0.32
C ALA A 176 -2.71 -7.99 1.84
N ILE A 177 -3.73 -8.67 2.35
CA ILE A 177 -3.81 -9.07 3.77
C ILE A 177 -2.67 -10.02 4.13
N VAL A 178 -2.36 -11.03 3.29
CA VAL A 178 -1.25 -11.96 3.53
C VAL A 178 0.09 -11.24 3.59
N ILE A 179 0.35 -10.28 2.69
CA ILE A 179 1.57 -9.47 2.71
C ILE A 179 1.69 -8.70 4.04
N ILE A 180 0.61 -8.05 4.46
CA ILE A 180 0.61 -7.28 5.71
C ILE A 180 0.81 -8.20 6.93
N MET A 181 0.10 -9.33 6.98
CA MET A 181 0.25 -10.29 8.05
C MET A 181 1.68 -10.84 8.13
N SER A 182 2.30 -11.17 7.00
CA SER A 182 3.67 -11.67 6.98
C SER A 182 4.69 -10.64 7.48
N LEU A 183 4.49 -9.35 7.18
CA LEU A 183 5.34 -8.27 7.68
C LEU A 183 5.19 -8.04 9.19
N ASN A 184 3.99 -8.23 9.74
CA ASN A 184 3.72 -8.01 11.16
C ASN A 184 3.92 -9.27 12.03
N LEU A 185 4.11 -10.44 11.43
CA LEU A 185 4.41 -11.69 12.14
C LEU A 185 5.90 -11.89 12.42
N ILE A 186 6.76 -11.07 11.84
CA ILE A 186 8.20 -11.07 12.15
C ILE A 186 8.36 -10.18 13.38
N PRO A 187 8.55 -10.77 14.57
CA PRO A 187 8.82 -10.02 15.79
C PRO A 187 10.22 -9.42 15.78
#